data_34009c50d291d456807f5d8051d91c53
#
_entry.id   34009c50d291d456807f5d8051d91c53
#
_cell.length_a   1.000
_cell.length_b   1.000
_cell.length_c   1.000
_cell.angle_alpha   90.00
_cell.angle_beta   90.00
_cell.angle_gamma   90.00
#
_symmetry.space_group_name_H-M   'P 1'
#
loop_
_entity.id
_entity.type
_entity.pdbx_description
1 polymer ?
#
loop_
_entity_poly.entity_id
_entity_poly.type
_entity_poly.pdbx_seq_one_letter_code
_entity_poly.pdbx_strand_id
1 'polypeptide(L)'
;MSHADDHAGTRRDFLYYATAGAGVVATGAAVWPLVNQMNPSADTRALASIMVDISGVEVGTQITVKWRGKPVFIRRRGQDEIDAGRKVALSDLVDTNAENANIDATATAEDQNRTLDEKGEWLVMMGVCTHLGCVPLGNAGDFGGWFCPCHGSHYDMAGRIRKGPAPRNLPVPVAKFENETTIKLG
;
A
#
# COMPACT_ATOMS: atom_id res chain seq x y z
N MET A 1 -55.54 30.28 -3.31
CA MET A 1 -55.68 29.07 -2.50
C MET A 1 -55.97 27.94 -3.46
N SER A 2 -54.98 27.13 -3.81
CA SER A 2 -55.14 25.97 -4.71
C SER A 2 -55.64 24.82 -3.87
N HIS A 3 -56.85 24.32 -4.14
CA HIS A 3 -57.40 23.09 -3.58
C HIS A 3 -56.58 21.95 -4.18
N ALA A 4 -55.81 21.26 -3.37
CA ALA A 4 -55.30 19.95 -3.70
C ALA A 4 -56.48 19.01 -3.69
N ASP A 5 -56.94 18.55 -4.86
CA ASP A 5 -57.94 17.50 -4.99
C ASP A 5 -57.41 16.23 -4.33
N ASP A 6 -57.97 15.90 -3.20
CA ASP A 6 -57.70 14.69 -2.44
C ASP A 6 -58.30 13.50 -3.20
N HIS A 7 -57.63 13.00 -4.22
CA HIS A 7 -58.04 11.80 -4.97
C HIS A 7 -57.92 10.60 -4.05
N ALA A 8 -59.05 10.16 -3.49
CA ALA A 8 -59.15 8.90 -2.79
C ALA A 8 -58.67 7.78 -3.73
N GLY A 9 -57.55 7.11 -3.31
CA GLY A 9 -56.92 6.07 -4.10
C GLY A 9 -57.87 4.97 -4.48
N THR A 10 -57.90 4.59 -5.75
CA THR A 10 -58.78 3.53 -6.29
C THR A 10 -58.12 2.14 -6.11
N ARG A 11 -58.90 1.06 -6.21
CA ARG A 11 -58.37 -0.32 -6.26
C ARG A 11 -57.35 -0.50 -7.36
N ARG A 12 -57.47 0.23 -8.46
CA ARG A 12 -56.55 0.23 -9.58
C ARG A 12 -55.21 0.85 -9.18
N ASP A 13 -55.23 1.96 -8.47
CA ASP A 13 -53.99 2.64 -8.00
C ASP A 13 -53.24 1.75 -7.01
N PHE A 14 -53.96 1.06 -6.11
CA PHE A 14 -53.35 0.06 -5.23
C PHE A 14 -52.62 -1.04 -6.01
N LEU A 15 -53.28 -1.61 -7.05
CA LEU A 15 -52.64 -2.64 -7.88
C LEU A 15 -51.40 -2.12 -8.60
N TYR A 16 -51.42 -0.89 -9.12
CA TYR A 16 -50.24 -0.28 -9.75
C TYR A 16 -49.10 -0.11 -8.75
N TYR A 17 -49.38 0.42 -7.57
CA TYR A 17 -48.33 0.60 -6.54
C TYR A 17 -47.81 -0.75 -6.03
N ALA A 18 -48.67 -1.72 -5.81
CA ALA A 18 -48.26 -3.05 -5.40
C ALA A 18 -47.39 -3.74 -6.45
N THR A 19 -47.76 -3.65 -7.74
CA THR A 19 -46.98 -4.22 -8.85
C THR A 19 -45.66 -3.49 -9.01
N ALA A 20 -45.64 -2.16 -8.95
CA ALA A 20 -44.42 -1.36 -9.02
C ALA A 20 -43.46 -1.70 -7.86
N GLY A 21 -44.01 -1.79 -6.64
CA GLY A 21 -43.23 -2.18 -5.45
C GLY A 21 -42.64 -3.59 -5.58
N ALA A 22 -43.44 -4.56 -6.00
CA ALA A 22 -42.95 -5.92 -6.26
C ALA A 22 -41.87 -5.95 -7.37
N GLY A 23 -42.05 -5.16 -8.42
CA GLY A 23 -41.07 -5.02 -9.51
C GLY A 23 -39.74 -4.45 -9.03
N VAL A 24 -39.75 -3.42 -8.19
CA VAL A 24 -38.52 -2.84 -7.61
C VAL A 24 -37.81 -3.86 -6.73
N VAL A 25 -38.56 -4.57 -5.87
CA VAL A 25 -37.94 -5.60 -5.01
C VAL A 25 -37.34 -6.74 -5.83
N ALA A 26 -38.08 -7.23 -6.84
CA ALA A 26 -37.58 -8.30 -7.71
C ALA A 26 -36.34 -7.86 -8.49
N THR A 27 -36.32 -6.64 -9.03
CA THR A 27 -35.17 -6.07 -9.73
C THR A 27 -34.01 -5.92 -8.78
N GLY A 28 -34.20 -5.38 -7.58
CA GLY A 28 -33.14 -5.25 -6.56
C GLY A 28 -32.56 -6.61 -6.16
N ALA A 29 -33.41 -7.62 -5.96
CA ALA A 29 -32.98 -8.98 -5.64
C ALA A 29 -32.19 -9.64 -6.78
N ALA A 30 -32.51 -9.35 -8.05
CA ALA A 30 -31.80 -9.86 -9.21
C ALA A 30 -30.45 -9.14 -9.42
N VAL A 31 -30.41 -7.82 -9.22
CA VAL A 31 -29.21 -7.00 -9.43
C VAL A 31 -28.19 -7.15 -8.28
N TRP A 32 -28.65 -7.30 -7.05
CA TRP A 32 -27.79 -7.40 -5.87
C TRP A 32 -26.68 -8.47 -5.99
N PRO A 33 -26.95 -9.73 -6.38
CA PRO A 33 -25.90 -10.73 -6.56
C PRO A 33 -24.86 -10.33 -7.61
N LEU A 34 -25.30 -9.66 -8.70
CA LEU A 34 -24.39 -9.20 -9.76
C LEU A 34 -23.42 -8.11 -9.26
N VAL A 35 -23.91 -7.20 -8.43
CA VAL A 35 -23.06 -6.19 -7.78
C VAL A 35 -22.19 -6.83 -6.72
N ASN A 36 -22.72 -7.74 -5.92
CA ASN A 36 -21.99 -8.37 -4.83
C ASN A 36 -20.84 -9.27 -5.30
N GLN A 37 -20.96 -9.91 -6.48
CA GLN A 37 -19.85 -10.70 -7.05
C GLN A 37 -18.64 -9.84 -7.48
N MET A 38 -18.78 -8.52 -7.58
CA MET A 38 -17.64 -7.61 -7.82
C MET A 38 -16.79 -7.39 -6.56
N ASN A 39 -17.27 -7.78 -5.38
CA ASN A 39 -16.48 -7.74 -4.16
C ASN A 39 -15.33 -8.75 -4.21
N PRO A 40 -14.18 -8.45 -3.55
CA PRO A 40 -13.07 -9.37 -3.46
C PRO A 40 -13.50 -10.72 -2.88
N SER A 41 -13.04 -11.82 -3.47
CA SER A 41 -13.29 -13.18 -2.98
C SER A 41 -12.73 -13.40 -1.57
N ALA A 42 -13.21 -14.43 -0.88
CA ALA A 42 -12.70 -14.81 0.45
C ALA A 42 -11.20 -15.11 0.42
N ASP A 43 -10.71 -15.75 -0.65
CA ASP A 43 -9.29 -16.05 -0.84
C ASP A 43 -8.45 -14.77 -0.99
N THR A 44 -8.95 -13.79 -1.75
CA THR A 44 -8.27 -12.49 -1.88
C THR A 44 -8.21 -11.75 -0.54
N ARG A 45 -9.26 -11.86 0.27
CA ARG A 45 -9.29 -11.27 1.62
C ARG A 45 -8.34 -12.00 2.58
N ALA A 46 -8.28 -13.32 2.52
CA ALA A 46 -7.37 -14.13 3.34
C ALA A 46 -5.89 -13.81 3.05
N LEU A 47 -5.56 -13.48 1.80
CA LEU A 47 -4.22 -13.06 1.38
C LEU A 47 -3.95 -11.56 1.59
N ALA A 48 -4.89 -10.82 2.19
CA ALA A 48 -4.74 -9.38 2.42
C ALA A 48 -3.62 -9.06 3.40
N SER A 49 -3.33 -9.94 4.37
CA SER A 49 -2.21 -9.80 5.30
C SER A 49 -1.41 -11.10 5.38
N ILE A 50 -0.10 -10.95 5.65
CA ILE A 50 0.82 -12.09 5.91
C ILE A 50 1.65 -11.81 7.15
N MET A 51 2.03 -12.88 7.85
CA MET A 51 2.99 -12.85 8.95
C MET A 51 4.36 -13.28 8.41
N VAL A 52 5.39 -12.51 8.69
CA VAL A 52 6.75 -12.77 8.25
C VAL A 52 7.65 -12.94 9.46
N ASP A 53 8.27 -14.10 9.59
CA ASP A 53 9.30 -14.36 10.61
C ASP A 53 10.59 -13.65 10.21
N ILE A 54 11.09 -12.80 11.09
CA ILE A 54 12.33 -12.02 10.92
C ILE A 54 13.44 -12.44 11.88
N SER A 55 13.24 -13.51 12.65
CA SER A 55 14.22 -13.99 13.65
C SER A 55 15.58 -14.36 13.04
N GLY A 56 15.59 -14.85 11.80
CA GLY A 56 16.81 -15.20 11.07
C GLY A 56 17.43 -14.07 10.24
N VAL A 57 16.91 -12.84 10.32
CA VAL A 57 17.45 -11.72 9.54
C VAL A 57 18.59 -11.05 10.29
N GLU A 58 19.82 -11.26 9.82
CA GLU A 58 21.02 -10.66 10.40
C GLU A 58 21.13 -9.17 10.06
N VAL A 59 21.88 -8.41 10.87
CA VAL A 59 22.17 -7.00 10.61
C VAL A 59 22.90 -6.84 9.27
N GLY A 60 22.49 -5.89 8.46
CA GLY A 60 23.03 -5.66 7.11
C GLY A 60 22.46 -6.59 6.04
N THR A 61 21.52 -7.49 6.39
CA THR A 61 20.90 -8.42 5.43
C THR A 61 19.47 -8.05 5.07
N GLN A 62 18.99 -8.63 3.97
CA GLN A 62 17.66 -8.42 3.45
C GLN A 62 17.02 -9.75 3.08
N ILE A 63 15.74 -9.90 3.41
CA ILE A 63 14.89 -10.94 2.85
C ILE A 63 13.87 -10.32 1.90
N THR A 64 13.38 -11.12 0.96
CA THR A 64 12.33 -10.71 0.04
C THR A 64 11.15 -11.68 0.17
N VAL A 65 9.99 -11.14 0.48
CA VAL A 65 8.74 -11.91 0.60
C VAL A 65 7.75 -11.47 -0.49
N LYS A 66 6.88 -12.38 -0.89
CA LYS A 66 5.83 -12.06 -1.85
C LYS A 66 4.54 -11.71 -1.10
N TRP A 67 4.02 -10.50 -1.31
CA TRP A 67 2.76 -10.05 -0.76
C TRP A 67 1.90 -9.41 -1.86
N ARG A 68 0.64 -9.83 -1.96
CA ARG A 68 -0.29 -9.36 -3.02
C ARG A 68 0.31 -9.42 -4.43
N GLY A 69 1.07 -10.48 -4.72
CA GLY A 69 1.71 -10.67 -6.03
C GLY A 69 2.97 -9.84 -6.30
N LYS A 70 3.38 -8.96 -5.37
CA LYS A 70 4.56 -8.09 -5.50
C LYS A 70 5.63 -8.46 -4.48
N PRO A 71 6.93 -8.25 -4.79
CA PRO A 71 8.00 -8.42 -3.82
C PRO A 71 7.96 -7.30 -2.77
N VAL A 72 8.19 -7.65 -1.52
CA VAL A 72 8.41 -6.73 -0.40
C VAL A 72 9.79 -7.03 0.15
N PHE A 73 10.62 -6.01 0.24
CA PHE A 73 11.93 -6.06 0.86
C PHE A 73 11.79 -5.80 2.36
N ILE A 74 12.39 -6.65 3.17
CA ILE A 74 12.53 -6.47 4.61
C ILE A 74 14.02 -6.52 4.90
N ARG A 75 14.59 -5.38 5.31
CA ARG A 75 16.02 -5.22 5.58
C ARG A 75 16.22 -4.84 7.04
N ARG A 76 17.18 -5.50 7.68
CA ARG A 76 17.69 -5.08 8.97
C ARG A 76 18.98 -4.30 8.76
N ARG A 77 18.92 -2.98 8.95
CA ARG A 77 20.02 -2.07 8.69
C ARG A 77 21.06 -2.08 9.81
N GLY A 78 22.33 -1.91 9.45
CA GLY A 78 23.40 -1.59 10.37
C GLY A 78 23.43 -0.11 10.74
N GLN A 79 24.16 0.24 11.79
CA GLN A 79 24.26 1.62 12.27
C GLN A 79 24.86 2.58 11.23
N ASP A 80 25.83 2.11 10.46
CA ASP A 80 26.44 2.85 9.34
C ASP A 80 25.46 3.19 8.23
N GLU A 81 24.53 2.28 7.92
CA GLU A 81 23.47 2.48 6.94
C GLU A 81 22.42 3.49 7.45
N ILE A 82 22.08 3.42 8.74
CA ILE A 82 21.17 4.35 9.40
C ILE A 82 21.77 5.76 9.41
N ASP A 83 23.04 5.88 9.80
CA ASP A 83 23.75 7.16 9.86
C ASP A 83 23.91 7.77 8.46
N ALA A 84 24.19 6.96 7.45
CA ALA A 84 24.23 7.40 6.06
C ALA A 84 22.84 7.88 5.58
N GLY A 85 21.79 7.16 5.92
CA GLY A 85 20.42 7.55 5.58
C GLY A 85 19.99 8.87 6.22
N ARG A 86 20.31 9.07 7.49
CA ARG A 86 19.99 10.29 8.27
C ARG A 86 20.74 11.53 7.82
N LYS A 87 21.94 11.37 7.23
CA LYS A 87 22.75 12.50 6.70
C LYS A 87 22.22 13.07 5.39
N VAL A 88 21.33 12.39 4.70
CA VAL A 88 20.79 12.85 3.42
C VAL A 88 19.81 13.98 3.66
N ALA A 89 20.09 15.16 3.11
CA ALA A 89 19.17 16.29 3.18
C ALA A 89 17.96 16.09 2.27
N LEU A 90 16.79 16.60 2.67
CA LEU A 90 15.57 16.54 1.84
C LEU A 90 15.75 17.23 0.48
N SER A 91 16.58 18.28 0.42
CA SER A 91 16.93 18.98 -0.82
C SER A 91 17.66 18.11 -1.85
N ASP A 92 18.27 17.03 -1.42
CA ASP A 92 19.02 16.10 -2.28
C ASP A 92 18.13 14.97 -2.84
N LEU A 93 16.86 14.94 -2.45
CA LEU A 93 15.90 13.93 -2.87
C LEU A 93 15.08 14.39 -4.08
N VAL A 94 14.85 13.47 -5.01
CA VAL A 94 13.93 13.68 -6.14
C VAL A 94 12.47 13.75 -5.65
N ASP A 95 12.15 12.92 -4.65
CA ASP A 95 10.83 12.86 -4.02
C ASP A 95 11.00 13.10 -2.51
N THR A 96 10.41 14.19 -2.04
CA THR A 96 10.46 14.60 -0.62
C THR A 96 9.34 14.01 0.23
N ASN A 97 8.45 13.19 -0.34
CA ASN A 97 7.37 12.53 0.36
C ASN A 97 7.83 11.18 0.94
N ALA A 98 7.45 10.88 2.18
CA ALA A 98 7.78 9.61 2.83
C ALA A 98 7.26 8.39 2.08
N GLU A 99 6.17 8.48 1.32
CA GLU A 99 5.51 7.34 0.66
C GLU A 99 5.30 6.17 1.64
N ASN A 100 4.87 6.47 2.88
CA ASN A 100 4.73 5.51 3.97
C ASN A 100 3.26 5.41 4.41
N ALA A 101 2.67 4.23 4.21
CA ALA A 101 1.26 3.97 4.53
C ALA A 101 0.96 3.86 6.04
N ASN A 102 1.99 3.91 6.91
CA ASN A 102 1.83 3.78 8.36
C ASN A 102 1.79 5.13 9.10
N ILE A 103 2.06 6.23 8.41
CA ILE A 103 2.12 7.58 8.97
C ILE A 103 1.30 8.55 8.11
N ASP A 104 1.28 9.83 8.49
CA ASP A 104 0.59 10.86 7.72
C ASP A 104 1.09 10.93 6.27
N ALA A 105 0.16 11.06 5.33
CA ALA A 105 0.46 11.11 3.89
C ALA A 105 1.30 12.33 3.48
N THR A 106 1.38 13.38 4.30
CA THR A 106 2.18 14.58 4.08
C THR A 106 3.56 14.52 4.73
N ALA A 107 3.89 13.40 5.40
CA ALA A 107 5.18 13.24 6.06
C ALA A 107 6.34 13.30 5.06
N THR A 108 7.41 13.97 5.47
CA THR A 108 8.62 14.13 4.66
C THR A 108 9.45 12.85 4.60
N ALA A 109 10.24 12.69 3.53
CA ALA A 109 11.09 11.52 3.29
C ALA A 109 12.36 11.50 4.16
N GLU A 110 12.30 12.04 5.38
CA GLU A 110 13.35 11.83 6.37
C GLU A 110 13.51 10.34 6.67
N ASP A 111 14.74 9.92 6.97
CA ASP A 111 15.05 8.51 7.21
C ASP A 111 14.14 7.85 8.23
N GLN A 112 13.88 8.53 9.34
CA GLN A 112 13.01 8.06 10.43
C GLN A 112 11.54 7.82 9.98
N ASN A 113 11.06 8.58 9.01
CA ASN A 113 9.71 8.43 8.47
C ASN A 113 9.59 7.28 7.45
N ARG A 114 10.67 6.59 7.19
CA ARG A 114 10.75 5.49 6.22
C ARG A 114 10.90 4.13 6.89
N THR A 115 11.11 4.09 8.20
CA THR A 115 11.40 2.88 8.98
C THR A 115 10.18 2.39 9.75
N LEU A 116 10.20 1.12 10.14
CA LEU A 116 9.12 0.51 10.92
C LEU A 116 9.30 0.72 12.42
N ASP A 117 10.54 0.97 12.85
CA ASP A 117 10.93 1.17 14.24
C ASP A 117 11.62 2.53 14.45
N GLU A 118 11.57 3.06 15.67
CA GLU A 118 12.19 4.34 16.03
C GLU A 118 13.72 4.33 15.94
N LYS A 119 14.33 3.15 16.11
CA LYS A 119 15.79 2.99 16.01
C LYS A 119 16.27 3.12 14.57
N GLY A 120 15.41 2.79 13.62
CA GLY A 120 15.73 2.81 12.20
C GLY A 120 16.35 1.52 11.68
N GLU A 121 16.34 0.45 12.47
CA GLU A 121 16.91 -0.84 12.08
C GLU A 121 16.09 -1.53 10.99
N TRP A 122 14.77 -1.44 11.06
CA TRP A 122 13.88 -2.21 10.20
C TRP A 122 13.27 -1.37 9.10
N LEU A 123 13.63 -1.70 7.88
CA LEU A 123 13.10 -1.11 6.67
C LEU A 123 12.21 -2.13 5.94
N VAL A 124 10.96 -1.76 5.72
CA VAL A 124 9.98 -2.57 4.97
C VAL A 124 9.48 -1.77 3.81
N MET A 125 9.66 -2.23 2.58
CA MET A 125 9.23 -1.48 1.41
C MET A 125 8.87 -2.38 0.23
N MET A 126 8.03 -1.86 -0.63
CA MET A 126 7.70 -2.54 -1.88
C MET A 126 8.94 -2.60 -2.79
N GLY A 127 9.36 -3.81 -3.14
CA GLY A 127 10.51 -4.05 -4.03
C GLY A 127 10.17 -3.85 -5.51
N VAL A 128 9.45 -2.77 -5.82
CA VAL A 128 8.95 -2.48 -7.17
C VAL A 128 9.33 -1.05 -7.55
N CYS A 129 10.17 -0.92 -8.56
CA CYS A 129 10.61 0.38 -9.07
C CYS A 129 9.41 1.23 -9.52
N THR A 130 9.36 2.47 -9.05
CA THR A 130 8.24 3.39 -9.32
C THR A 130 8.24 3.95 -10.74
N HIS A 131 9.26 3.63 -11.55
CA HIS A 131 9.26 3.97 -12.98
C HIS A 131 8.28 3.09 -13.76
N LEU A 132 8.59 1.81 -13.98
CA LEU A 132 7.78 0.87 -14.79
C LEU A 132 7.67 -0.52 -14.13
N GLY A 133 7.88 -0.65 -12.82
CA GLY A 133 7.56 -1.88 -12.09
C GLY A 133 8.64 -2.96 -12.06
N CYS A 134 9.88 -2.70 -12.52
CA CYS A 134 10.98 -3.65 -12.38
C CYS A 134 11.35 -3.86 -10.91
N VAL A 135 11.96 -5.00 -10.58
CA VAL A 135 12.47 -5.29 -9.22
C VAL A 135 13.90 -4.76 -9.10
N PRO A 136 14.18 -3.78 -8.23
CA PRO A 136 15.53 -3.27 -8.02
C PRO A 136 16.44 -4.31 -7.35
N LEU A 137 17.74 -4.25 -7.66
CA LEU A 137 18.77 -5.07 -7.04
C LEU A 137 19.25 -4.39 -5.76
N GLY A 138 19.29 -5.12 -4.66
CA GLY A 138 19.79 -4.63 -3.38
C GLY A 138 21.33 -4.56 -3.35
N ASN A 139 21.88 -3.76 -2.44
CA ASN A 139 23.32 -3.51 -2.27
C ASN A 139 23.98 -3.07 -3.59
N ALA A 140 23.32 -2.23 -4.37
CA ALA A 140 23.76 -1.82 -5.70
C ALA A 140 23.44 -0.36 -5.96
N GLY A 141 24.15 0.21 -6.95
CA GLY A 141 24.01 1.61 -7.34
C GLY A 141 24.89 2.57 -6.55
N ASP A 142 24.85 3.85 -6.95
CA ASP A 142 25.79 4.89 -6.47
C ASP A 142 25.56 5.30 -5.00
N PHE A 143 24.41 4.90 -4.41
CA PHE A 143 23.99 5.33 -3.06
C PHE A 143 23.85 4.17 -2.08
N GLY A 144 24.44 3.00 -2.40
CA GLY A 144 24.54 1.83 -1.53
C GLY A 144 23.24 1.07 -1.27
N GLY A 145 22.09 1.57 -1.72
CA GLY A 145 20.77 0.99 -1.49
C GLY A 145 20.33 0.02 -2.59
N TRP A 146 19.47 0.48 -3.50
CA TRP A 146 18.94 -0.35 -4.58
C TRP A 146 19.16 0.29 -5.94
N PHE A 147 19.48 -0.54 -6.91
CA PHE A 147 19.64 -0.16 -8.30
C PHE A 147 18.63 -0.88 -9.19
N CYS A 148 17.89 -0.14 -9.98
CA CYS A 148 17.01 -0.70 -10.99
C CYS A 148 17.72 -0.73 -12.36
N PRO A 149 18.13 -1.91 -12.86
CA PRO A 149 18.92 -1.99 -14.10
C PRO A 149 18.12 -1.71 -15.37
N CYS A 150 16.78 -1.73 -15.28
CA CYS A 150 15.93 -1.53 -16.44
C CYS A 150 16.15 -0.15 -17.10
N HIS A 151 16.26 0.92 -16.30
CA HIS A 151 16.43 2.29 -16.81
C HIS A 151 17.34 3.15 -15.92
N GLY A 152 18.10 2.53 -15.00
CA GLY A 152 19.11 3.24 -14.23
C GLY A 152 18.56 4.09 -13.08
N SER A 153 17.52 3.67 -12.39
CA SER A 153 17.08 4.33 -11.16
C SER A 153 17.91 3.85 -9.97
N HIS A 154 18.43 4.79 -9.17
CA HIS A 154 19.22 4.53 -7.98
C HIS A 154 18.48 5.01 -6.74
N TYR A 155 18.35 4.14 -5.76
CA TYR A 155 17.74 4.40 -4.46
C TYR A 155 18.80 4.31 -3.35
N ASP A 156 18.65 5.11 -2.31
CA ASP A 156 19.52 5.04 -1.13
C ASP A 156 19.10 3.96 -0.13
N MET A 157 19.80 3.91 1.03
CA MET A 157 19.55 2.91 2.08
C MET A 157 18.22 3.08 2.84
N ALA A 158 17.45 4.11 2.55
CA ALA A 158 16.06 4.28 3.02
C ALA A 158 15.04 4.05 1.90
N GLY A 159 15.47 3.55 0.73
CA GLY A 159 14.61 3.34 -0.44
C GLY A 159 14.13 4.62 -1.11
N ARG A 160 14.84 5.75 -0.90
CA ARG A 160 14.50 7.04 -1.51
C ARG A 160 15.19 7.17 -2.85
N ILE A 161 14.45 7.66 -3.85
CA ILE A 161 15.02 7.87 -5.19
C ILE A 161 16.01 9.02 -5.16
N ARG A 162 17.23 8.77 -5.69
CA ARG A 162 18.33 9.73 -5.76
C ARG A 162 18.68 10.11 -7.20
N LYS A 163 18.49 9.18 -8.15
CA LYS A 163 18.90 9.37 -9.54
C LYS A 163 18.11 8.44 -10.45
N GLY A 164 17.84 8.89 -11.66
CA GLY A 164 17.19 8.10 -12.70
C GLY A 164 15.74 8.48 -12.93
N PRO A 165 15.01 7.73 -13.80
CA PRO A 165 13.69 8.11 -14.27
C PRO A 165 12.55 7.79 -13.29
N ALA A 166 12.80 7.08 -12.19
CA ALA A 166 11.76 6.79 -11.20
C ALA A 166 11.28 8.09 -10.54
N PRO A 167 9.95 8.36 -10.51
CA PRO A 167 9.43 9.62 -10.01
C PRO A 167 9.26 9.67 -8.48
N ARG A 168 9.23 8.52 -7.81
CA ARG A 168 8.89 8.42 -6.37
C ARG A 168 9.80 7.44 -5.64
N ASN A 169 9.83 7.61 -4.32
CA ASN A 169 10.47 6.68 -3.40
C ASN A 169 9.80 5.29 -3.47
N LEU A 170 10.51 4.22 -3.08
CA LEU A 170 9.91 2.89 -2.94
C LEU A 170 8.85 2.94 -1.83
N PRO A 171 7.58 2.59 -2.09
CA PRO A 171 6.53 2.74 -1.09
C PRO A 171 6.73 1.82 0.11
N VAL A 172 6.48 2.33 1.31
CA VAL A 172 6.42 1.57 2.56
C VAL A 172 4.98 1.10 2.74
N PRO A 173 4.70 -0.21 2.68
CA PRO A 173 3.36 -0.74 2.83
C PRO A 173 2.88 -0.66 4.28
N VAL A 174 1.58 -0.90 4.51
CA VAL A 174 1.07 -1.10 5.87
C VAL A 174 1.79 -2.30 6.48
N ALA A 175 2.51 -2.04 7.57
CA ALA A 175 3.30 -3.04 8.27
C ALA A 175 3.40 -2.69 9.76
N LYS A 176 3.47 -3.68 10.62
CA LYS A 176 3.71 -3.51 12.06
C LYS A 176 4.40 -4.72 12.65
N PHE A 177 5.08 -4.54 13.76
CA PHE A 177 5.51 -5.66 14.58
C PHE A 177 4.29 -6.31 15.25
N GLU A 178 4.16 -7.61 15.11
CA GLU A 178 3.20 -8.41 15.89
C GLU A 178 3.84 -8.87 17.21
N ASN A 179 5.13 -9.16 17.16
CA ASN A 179 6.02 -9.45 18.29
C ASN A 179 7.47 -9.15 17.88
N GLU A 180 8.46 -9.46 18.74
CA GLU A 180 9.89 -9.18 18.51
C GLU A 180 10.48 -9.87 17.28
N THR A 181 9.88 -10.96 16.82
CA THR A 181 10.40 -11.78 15.71
C THR A 181 9.48 -11.84 14.51
N THR A 182 8.34 -11.14 14.53
CA THR A 182 7.34 -11.27 13.48
C THR A 182 6.81 -9.91 13.04
N ILE A 183 6.86 -9.66 11.74
CA ILE A 183 6.22 -8.50 11.10
C ILE A 183 4.95 -8.95 10.39
N LYS A 184 3.86 -8.24 10.63
CA LYS A 184 2.61 -8.35 9.88
C LYS A 184 2.60 -7.32 8.75
N LEU A 185 2.35 -7.77 7.53
CA LEU A 185 2.10 -6.94 6.35
C LEU A 185 0.60 -6.92 6.05
N GLY A 186 0.01 -5.71 5.93
CA GLY A 186 -1.41 -5.49 5.59
C GLY A 186 -2.37 -5.43 6.75
#